data_faf06f6fcceefb835ff796b411a52bba
#
_entry.id   faf06f6fcceefb835ff796b411a52bba
#
_cell.length_a   1.000
_cell.length_b   1.000
_cell.length_c   1.000
_cell.angle_alpha   90.00
_cell.angle_beta   90.00
_cell.angle_gamma   90.00
#
_symmetry.space_group_name_H-M   'P 1'
#
loop_
_entity.id
_entity.type
_entity.pdbx_description
1 polymer ?
#
loop_
_entity_poly.entity_id
_entity_poly.type
_entity_poly.pdbx_seq_one_letter_code
_entity_poly.pdbx_strand_id
1 'polypeptide(L)'
;MDKYIMALDAGTTSNRCILFDHQGNIVSMAQKEFRQFFPNPGWVEHDANEIWSTQLGVAVEAMNMINAKAEDIAAIGITNQRETVIMWNKETGEPICNAIVWQCRRTSGIADELKARGLEEKFKQKTGLIIDAYFSATKIKWILDNIEGARQLADEGKLLFGTVETWLIWKLTAGKAHVTDYSNASRTMLFNINTLDWDDEILAELDIPRSILPKPMPSSCIYGYTEYLGHSIPIAGAAGDQQAALFGQTCFNEGEAKKHGCYVVPAFTGLGAPHWDQYARGTIVGITRGTNKNHIIRATLESIALQVCDVIDAMKADAGIEIKTLKVDGGASANNFLMQFQADMLNAPVNRPACVELTAMGAAYLAGLAVGYWENKEEVVKNQQLDRVFTPDMDEDERTAKRKGWNKAVKYAYGWAKDEDEPEDL
;
A
#
# COMPACT_ATOMS: atom_id res chain seq x y z
N MET A 1 -30.25 -10.70 -14.60
CA MET A 1 -29.69 -10.88 -13.26
C MET A 1 -28.63 -9.82 -13.10
N ASP A 2 -28.69 -9.09 -12.01
CA ASP A 2 -27.69 -8.06 -11.72
C ASP A 2 -26.37 -8.77 -11.43
N LYS A 3 -25.30 -8.38 -12.15
CA LYS A 3 -23.95 -8.89 -11.89
C LYS A 3 -23.21 -7.94 -10.98
N TYR A 4 -22.26 -8.49 -10.21
CA TYR A 4 -21.44 -7.75 -9.26
C TYR A 4 -19.97 -7.84 -9.63
N ILE A 5 -19.20 -6.81 -9.28
CA ILE A 5 -17.73 -6.91 -9.23
C ILE A 5 -17.34 -7.18 -7.76
N MET A 6 -16.54 -8.23 -7.57
CA MET A 6 -15.97 -8.58 -6.27
C MET A 6 -14.61 -7.92 -6.11
N ALA A 7 -14.45 -7.10 -5.09
CA ALA A 7 -13.15 -6.53 -4.70
C ALA A 7 -12.61 -7.27 -3.46
N LEU A 8 -11.42 -7.83 -3.57
CA LEU A 8 -10.65 -8.42 -2.48
C LEU A 8 -9.59 -7.41 -2.02
N ASP A 9 -9.69 -6.96 -0.79
CA ASP A 9 -8.76 -5.99 -0.19
C ASP A 9 -7.98 -6.68 0.94
N ALA A 10 -6.73 -7.02 0.64
CA ALA A 10 -5.81 -7.65 1.58
C ALA A 10 -4.95 -6.58 2.29
N GLY A 11 -5.51 -5.95 3.31
CA GLY A 11 -4.87 -4.90 4.09
C GLY A 11 -3.78 -5.42 5.04
N THR A 12 -3.18 -4.51 5.81
CA THR A 12 -2.09 -4.87 6.75
C THR A 12 -2.59 -5.62 7.97
N THR A 13 -3.80 -5.34 8.45
CA THR A 13 -4.33 -5.92 9.69
C THR A 13 -5.56 -6.80 9.48
N SER A 14 -6.20 -6.70 8.33
CA SER A 14 -7.44 -7.40 8.01
C SER A 14 -7.60 -7.62 6.52
N ASN A 15 -8.33 -8.65 6.18
CA ASN A 15 -8.83 -8.90 4.83
C ASN A 15 -10.30 -8.47 4.72
N ARG A 16 -10.66 -7.93 3.56
CA ARG A 16 -12.01 -7.45 3.26
C ARG A 16 -12.45 -7.95 1.90
N CYS A 17 -13.75 -8.20 1.76
CA CYS A 17 -14.40 -8.42 0.47
C CYS A 17 -15.58 -7.47 0.35
N ILE A 18 -15.69 -6.77 -0.78
CA ILE A 18 -16.80 -5.87 -1.10
C ILE A 18 -17.37 -6.25 -2.45
N LEU A 19 -18.70 -6.33 -2.53
CA LEU A 19 -19.44 -6.51 -3.78
C LEU A 19 -20.01 -5.17 -4.22
N PHE A 20 -19.69 -4.76 -5.45
CA PHE A 20 -20.19 -3.53 -6.07
C PHE A 20 -21.19 -3.84 -7.19
N ASP A 21 -22.28 -3.07 -7.25
CA ASP A 21 -23.19 -3.09 -8.39
C ASP A 21 -22.66 -2.25 -9.58
N HIS A 22 -23.40 -2.21 -10.67
CA HIS A 22 -23.02 -1.45 -11.88
C HIS A 22 -22.95 0.07 -11.64
N GLN A 23 -23.69 0.58 -10.67
CA GLN A 23 -23.70 2.00 -10.28
C GLN A 23 -22.54 2.35 -9.34
N GLY A 24 -21.70 1.36 -8.94
CA GLY A 24 -20.61 1.56 -8.00
C GLY A 24 -21.04 1.61 -6.53
N ASN A 25 -22.28 1.20 -6.20
CA ASN A 25 -22.72 1.11 -4.82
C ASN A 25 -22.21 -0.17 -4.17
N ILE A 26 -21.89 -0.09 -2.87
CA ILE A 26 -21.60 -1.27 -2.05
C ILE A 26 -22.91 -2.00 -1.77
N VAL A 27 -23.02 -3.26 -2.24
CA VAL A 27 -24.20 -4.09 -1.98
C VAL A 27 -23.96 -5.12 -0.86
N SER A 28 -22.71 -5.49 -0.62
CA SER A 28 -22.31 -6.36 0.49
C SER A 28 -20.85 -6.13 0.84
N MET A 29 -20.50 -6.31 2.13
CA MET A 29 -19.14 -6.19 2.63
C MET A 29 -18.94 -7.13 3.82
N ALA A 30 -17.84 -7.90 3.80
CA ALA A 30 -17.37 -8.69 4.93
C ALA A 30 -15.90 -8.38 5.20
N GLN A 31 -15.49 -8.40 6.47
CA GLN A 31 -14.12 -8.12 6.91
C GLN A 31 -13.73 -9.03 8.07
N LYS A 32 -12.45 -9.45 8.08
CA LYS A 32 -11.89 -10.26 9.17
C LYS A 32 -10.44 -9.87 9.41
N GLU A 33 -10.10 -9.64 10.67
CA GLU A 33 -8.71 -9.45 11.11
C GLU A 33 -7.94 -10.78 11.09
N PHE A 34 -6.61 -10.70 10.93
CA PHE A 34 -5.68 -11.82 11.07
C PHE A 34 -4.50 -11.45 11.97
N ARG A 35 -3.78 -12.46 12.44
CA ARG A 35 -2.73 -12.27 13.46
C ARG A 35 -1.51 -11.55 12.91
N GLN A 36 -0.97 -10.66 13.73
CA GLN A 36 0.31 -9.99 13.53
C GLN A 36 1.35 -10.64 14.43
N PHE A 37 2.53 -10.94 13.91
CA PHE A 37 3.63 -11.51 14.69
C PHE A 37 4.77 -10.51 14.79
N PHE A 38 5.32 -10.36 16.01
CA PHE A 38 6.42 -9.44 16.32
C PHE A 38 7.55 -10.21 17.00
N PRO A 39 8.26 -11.12 16.30
CA PRO A 39 9.21 -12.05 16.91
C PRO A 39 10.42 -11.36 17.55
N ASN A 40 10.82 -10.20 17.06
CA ASN A 40 11.91 -9.37 17.59
C ASN A 40 11.54 -7.88 17.50
N PRO A 41 12.20 -6.99 18.24
CA PRO A 41 12.03 -5.54 18.08
C PRO A 41 12.23 -5.11 16.63
N GLY A 42 11.26 -4.38 16.07
CA GLY A 42 11.25 -3.92 14.68
C GLY A 42 10.96 -5.01 13.63
N TRP A 43 10.70 -6.26 14.03
CA TRP A 43 10.29 -7.32 13.11
C TRP A 43 8.77 -7.44 13.07
N VAL A 44 8.22 -7.57 11.86
CA VAL A 44 6.77 -7.73 11.65
C VAL A 44 6.56 -8.83 10.62
N GLU A 45 5.72 -9.81 10.96
CA GLU A 45 5.43 -10.96 10.13
C GLU A 45 3.93 -11.28 10.08
N HIS A 46 3.50 -11.91 8.99
CA HIS A 46 2.17 -12.48 8.82
C HIS A 46 2.25 -13.94 8.38
N ASP A 47 1.25 -14.74 8.74
CA ASP A 47 1.05 -16.06 8.17
C ASP A 47 0.35 -15.94 6.80
N ALA A 48 1.04 -16.32 5.73
CA ALA A 48 0.50 -16.24 4.37
C ALA A 48 -0.71 -17.15 4.15
N ASN A 49 -0.78 -18.29 4.85
CA ASN A 49 -1.93 -19.20 4.80
C ASN A 49 -3.14 -18.60 5.54
N GLU A 50 -2.91 -17.84 6.63
CA GLU A 50 -3.99 -17.11 7.32
C GLU A 50 -4.52 -15.96 6.46
N ILE A 51 -3.64 -15.23 5.74
CA ILE A 51 -4.07 -14.23 4.73
C ILE A 51 -4.97 -14.90 3.68
N TRP A 52 -4.56 -16.02 3.10
CA TRP A 52 -5.34 -16.75 2.10
C TRP A 52 -6.69 -17.21 2.64
N SER A 53 -6.69 -17.92 3.77
CA SER A 53 -7.92 -18.51 4.32
C SER A 53 -8.93 -17.46 4.78
N THR A 54 -8.46 -16.36 5.37
CA THR A 54 -9.33 -15.24 5.76
C THR A 54 -9.87 -14.49 4.55
N GLN A 55 -9.07 -14.30 3.48
CA GLN A 55 -9.53 -13.62 2.26
C GLN A 55 -10.61 -14.44 1.55
N LEU A 56 -10.42 -15.76 1.42
CA LEU A 56 -11.45 -16.64 0.87
C LEU A 56 -12.70 -16.67 1.74
N GLY A 57 -12.54 -16.69 3.07
CA GLY A 57 -13.63 -16.68 4.03
C GLY A 57 -14.52 -15.44 3.90
N VAL A 58 -13.93 -14.24 3.84
CA VAL A 58 -14.71 -12.99 3.68
C VAL A 58 -15.35 -12.88 2.29
N ALA A 59 -14.75 -13.48 1.25
CA ALA A 59 -15.36 -13.53 -0.08
C ALA A 59 -16.67 -14.35 -0.07
N VAL A 60 -16.64 -15.54 0.53
CA VAL A 60 -17.82 -16.40 0.70
C VAL A 60 -18.86 -15.74 1.60
N GLU A 61 -18.44 -15.11 2.71
CA GLU A 61 -19.33 -14.41 3.63
C GLU A 61 -20.06 -13.25 2.95
N ALA A 62 -19.35 -12.40 2.20
CA ALA A 62 -19.95 -11.27 1.48
C ALA A 62 -20.99 -11.73 0.44
N MET A 63 -20.74 -12.83 -0.27
CA MET A 63 -21.72 -13.43 -1.19
C MET A 63 -22.97 -13.95 -0.45
N ASN A 64 -22.77 -14.66 0.66
CA ASN A 64 -23.86 -15.25 1.44
C ASN A 64 -24.79 -14.17 2.05
N MET A 65 -24.27 -13.02 2.44
CA MET A 65 -25.06 -11.92 3.03
C MET A 65 -26.19 -11.43 2.12
N ILE A 66 -26.01 -11.54 0.80
CA ILE A 66 -27.02 -11.14 -0.20
C ILE A 66 -27.55 -12.31 -1.03
N ASN A 67 -27.23 -13.55 -0.64
CA ASN A 67 -27.54 -14.77 -1.39
C ASN A 67 -27.06 -14.75 -2.85
N ALA A 68 -25.94 -14.07 -3.14
CA ALA A 68 -25.32 -14.05 -4.45
C ALA A 68 -24.71 -15.42 -4.76
N LYS A 69 -24.87 -15.85 -6.01
CA LYS A 69 -24.21 -17.06 -6.54
C LYS A 69 -22.91 -16.68 -7.24
N ALA A 70 -22.03 -17.64 -7.43
CA ALA A 70 -20.79 -17.41 -8.17
C ALA A 70 -21.01 -16.91 -9.61
N GLU A 71 -22.11 -17.30 -10.23
CA GLU A 71 -22.54 -16.86 -11.57
C GLU A 71 -22.92 -15.38 -11.63
N ASP A 72 -23.24 -14.77 -10.48
CA ASP A 72 -23.59 -13.35 -10.36
C ASP A 72 -22.32 -12.47 -10.26
N ILE A 73 -21.14 -13.09 -10.08
CA ILE A 73 -19.87 -12.36 -10.03
C ILE A 73 -19.28 -12.24 -11.44
N ALA A 74 -19.18 -11.02 -11.96
CA ALA A 74 -18.66 -10.75 -13.29
C ALA A 74 -17.13 -10.85 -13.35
N ALA A 75 -16.44 -10.35 -12.31
CA ALA A 75 -14.98 -10.41 -12.19
C ALA A 75 -14.54 -10.17 -10.75
N ILE A 76 -13.27 -10.54 -10.45
CA ILE A 76 -12.58 -10.26 -9.21
C ILE A 76 -11.48 -9.22 -9.46
N GLY A 77 -11.46 -8.16 -8.64
CA GLY A 77 -10.35 -7.22 -8.49
C GLY A 77 -9.65 -7.42 -7.16
N ILE A 78 -8.33 -7.34 -7.14
CA ILE A 78 -7.50 -7.53 -5.94
C ILE A 78 -6.74 -6.23 -5.64
N THR A 79 -6.76 -5.81 -4.39
CA THR A 79 -5.87 -4.78 -3.86
C THR A 79 -5.23 -5.27 -2.57
N ASN A 80 -4.04 -4.76 -2.25
CA ASN A 80 -3.24 -5.32 -1.17
C ASN A 80 -2.28 -4.32 -0.54
N GLN A 81 -1.88 -4.60 0.70
CA GLN A 81 -0.69 -4.03 1.30
C GLN A 81 0.52 -4.35 0.41
N ARG A 82 1.28 -3.31 0.00
CA ARG A 82 2.42 -3.48 -0.91
C ARG A 82 3.67 -3.92 -0.15
N GLU A 83 4.75 -4.22 -0.86
CA GLU A 83 6.11 -4.52 -0.40
C GLU A 83 6.25 -5.73 0.53
N THR A 84 5.17 -6.26 1.08
CA THR A 84 5.17 -7.49 1.90
C THR A 84 5.58 -8.68 1.05
N VAL A 85 6.57 -9.44 1.53
CA VAL A 85 7.22 -10.54 0.79
C VAL A 85 6.69 -11.87 1.27
N ILE A 86 6.19 -12.67 0.34
CA ILE A 86 5.81 -14.06 0.53
C ILE A 86 6.68 -14.92 -0.39
N MET A 87 7.28 -16.00 0.13
CA MET A 87 8.02 -16.97 -0.66
C MET A 87 7.54 -18.38 -0.35
N TRP A 88 7.31 -19.18 -1.39
CA TRP A 88 6.72 -20.51 -1.25
C TRP A 88 7.31 -21.52 -2.23
N ASN A 89 7.23 -22.79 -1.86
CA ASN A 89 7.58 -23.87 -2.75
C ASN A 89 6.42 -24.11 -3.75
N LYS A 90 6.70 -24.00 -5.06
CA LYS A 90 5.67 -24.14 -6.12
C LYS A 90 5.07 -25.54 -6.24
N GLU A 91 5.79 -26.58 -5.78
CA GLU A 91 5.34 -27.97 -5.87
C GLU A 91 4.38 -28.32 -4.74
N THR A 92 4.65 -27.81 -3.52
CA THR A 92 3.81 -28.07 -2.34
C THR A 92 2.74 -27.00 -2.13
N GLY A 93 2.98 -25.80 -2.63
CA GLY A 93 2.12 -24.64 -2.38
C GLY A 93 2.27 -24.06 -0.97
N GLU A 94 3.28 -24.48 -0.20
CA GLU A 94 3.49 -24.04 1.18
C GLU A 94 4.54 -22.92 1.26
N PRO A 95 4.25 -21.85 2.04
CA PRO A 95 5.22 -20.83 2.36
C PRO A 95 6.45 -21.42 3.07
N ILE A 96 7.65 -20.98 2.72
CA ILE A 96 8.90 -21.45 3.36
C ILE A 96 9.18 -20.73 4.69
N CYS A 97 8.53 -19.61 4.94
CA CYS A 97 8.56 -18.84 6.18
C CYS A 97 7.34 -17.92 6.24
N ASN A 98 7.13 -17.27 7.38
CA ASN A 98 6.14 -16.21 7.49
C ASN A 98 6.43 -15.08 6.50
N ALA A 99 5.39 -14.41 6.00
CA ALA A 99 5.51 -13.23 5.17
C ALA A 99 6.22 -12.11 5.93
N ILE A 100 7.26 -11.51 5.33
CA ILE A 100 7.95 -10.35 5.92
C ILE A 100 7.21 -9.09 5.48
N VAL A 101 6.62 -8.40 6.47
CA VAL A 101 5.73 -7.25 6.24
C VAL A 101 6.54 -6.00 5.86
N TRP A 102 5.93 -5.09 5.10
CA TRP A 102 6.52 -3.82 4.68
C TRP A 102 7.07 -2.97 5.84
N GLN A 103 6.47 -3.08 7.03
CA GLN A 103 6.89 -2.38 8.25
C GLN A 103 8.17 -2.97 8.89
N CYS A 104 8.57 -4.18 8.50
CA CYS A 104 9.67 -4.91 9.12
C CYS A 104 11.02 -4.27 8.79
N ARG A 105 11.84 -4.03 9.83
CA ARG A 105 13.16 -3.37 9.72
C ARG A 105 14.35 -4.32 9.81
N ARG A 106 14.14 -5.66 9.82
CA ARG A 106 15.23 -6.65 9.91
C ARG A 106 16.29 -6.54 8.82
N THR A 107 15.95 -5.90 7.70
CA THR A 107 16.83 -5.77 6.54
C THR A 107 17.49 -4.40 6.40
N SER A 108 17.44 -3.57 7.46
CA SER A 108 18.07 -2.23 7.46
C SER A 108 19.57 -2.32 7.16
N GLY A 109 20.29 -3.30 7.73
CA GLY A 109 21.71 -3.50 7.46
C GLY A 109 22.03 -3.81 5.99
N ILE A 110 21.15 -4.56 5.29
CA ILE A 110 21.31 -4.81 3.85
C ILE A 110 21.13 -3.50 3.06
N ALA A 111 20.15 -2.68 3.45
CA ALA A 111 19.92 -1.37 2.81
C ALA A 111 21.14 -0.45 3.01
N ASP A 112 21.70 -0.40 4.23
CA ASP A 112 22.86 0.42 4.55
C ASP A 112 24.12 -0.05 3.80
N GLU A 113 24.33 -1.37 3.67
CA GLU A 113 25.40 -1.94 2.84
C GLU A 113 25.30 -1.50 1.36
N LEU A 114 24.11 -1.56 0.77
CA LEU A 114 23.89 -1.15 -0.62
C LEU A 114 24.17 0.36 -0.80
N LYS A 115 23.79 1.20 0.17
CA LYS A 115 24.10 2.63 0.18
C LYS A 115 25.62 2.87 0.29
N ALA A 116 26.30 2.18 1.21
CA ALA A 116 27.75 2.28 1.38
C ALA A 116 28.52 1.89 0.11
N ARG A 117 27.95 1.02 -0.74
CA ARG A 117 28.49 0.67 -2.07
C ARG A 117 28.20 1.73 -3.13
N GLY A 118 27.50 2.84 -2.80
CA GLY A 118 27.21 3.94 -3.73
C GLY A 118 26.16 3.60 -4.80
N LEU A 119 25.23 2.68 -4.51
CA LEU A 119 24.26 2.19 -5.49
C LEU A 119 22.96 3.01 -5.56
N GLU A 120 22.80 4.05 -4.75
CA GLU A 120 21.57 4.82 -4.62
C GLU A 120 21.09 5.42 -5.95
N GLU A 121 22.00 6.07 -6.69
CA GLU A 121 21.64 6.69 -7.96
C GLU A 121 21.23 5.66 -9.01
N LYS A 122 21.94 4.50 -9.07
CA LYS A 122 21.61 3.38 -9.96
C LYS A 122 20.20 2.85 -9.70
N PHE A 123 19.84 2.63 -8.43
CA PHE A 123 18.50 2.16 -8.06
C PHE A 123 17.44 3.21 -8.36
N LYS A 124 17.68 4.48 -8.00
CA LYS A 124 16.75 5.58 -8.24
C LYS A 124 16.42 5.77 -9.73
N GLN A 125 17.41 5.75 -10.61
CA GLN A 125 17.21 5.91 -12.06
C GLN A 125 16.39 4.79 -12.67
N LYS A 126 16.57 3.54 -12.19
CA LYS A 126 15.90 2.37 -12.75
C LYS A 126 14.52 2.12 -12.14
N THR A 127 14.37 2.33 -10.84
CA THR A 127 13.14 1.97 -10.09
C THR A 127 12.32 3.16 -9.63
N GLY A 128 12.89 4.39 -9.66
CA GLY A 128 12.29 5.57 -9.05
C GLY A 128 12.31 5.57 -7.51
N LEU A 129 12.93 4.56 -6.87
CA LEU A 129 12.91 4.36 -5.43
C LEU A 129 14.28 4.65 -4.81
N ILE A 130 14.28 5.05 -3.54
CA ILE A 130 15.48 5.05 -2.70
C ILE A 130 15.77 3.62 -2.21
N ILE A 131 17.00 3.38 -1.72
CA ILE A 131 17.33 2.12 -1.05
C ILE A 131 16.85 2.18 0.39
N ASP A 132 15.88 1.32 0.75
CA ASP A 132 15.33 1.22 2.12
C ASP A 132 14.80 -0.18 2.41
N ALA A 133 14.85 -0.60 3.69
CA ALA A 133 14.28 -1.85 4.17
C ALA A 133 12.75 -1.96 3.97
N TYR A 134 12.08 -0.86 3.68
CA TYR A 134 10.67 -0.79 3.37
C TYR A 134 10.29 -1.66 2.16
N PHE A 135 11.11 -1.65 1.11
CA PHE A 135 10.84 -2.32 -0.17
C PHE A 135 11.15 -3.83 -0.14
N SER A 136 10.63 -4.57 -1.12
CA SER A 136 10.69 -6.04 -1.12
C SER A 136 12.10 -6.62 -1.32
N ALA A 137 12.96 -5.98 -2.11
CA ALA A 137 14.24 -6.53 -2.56
C ALA A 137 15.14 -7.00 -1.42
N THR A 138 15.31 -6.15 -0.38
CA THR A 138 16.16 -6.51 0.77
C THR A 138 15.58 -7.67 1.59
N LYS A 139 14.24 -7.80 1.64
CA LYS A 139 13.55 -8.90 2.33
C LYS A 139 13.73 -10.23 1.57
N ILE A 140 13.64 -10.19 0.23
CA ILE A 140 13.87 -11.36 -0.62
C ILE A 140 15.31 -11.85 -0.42
N LYS A 141 16.29 -10.94 -0.50
CA LYS A 141 17.70 -11.26 -0.23
C LYS A 141 17.86 -11.88 1.15
N TRP A 142 17.28 -11.26 2.18
CA TRP A 142 17.36 -11.78 3.55
C TRP A 142 16.79 -13.21 3.67
N ILE A 143 15.67 -13.51 3.05
CA ILE A 143 15.06 -14.86 3.08
C ILE A 143 16.00 -15.86 2.39
N LEU A 144 16.52 -15.52 1.21
CA LEU A 144 17.44 -16.38 0.46
C LEU A 144 18.72 -16.69 1.24
N ASP A 145 19.20 -15.73 2.06
CA ASP A 145 20.47 -15.87 2.79
C ASP A 145 20.29 -16.49 4.20
N ASN A 146 19.08 -16.41 4.81
CA ASN A 146 18.90 -16.80 6.20
C ASN A 146 17.91 -17.94 6.44
N ILE A 147 17.03 -18.26 5.47
CA ILE A 147 16.10 -19.39 5.60
C ILE A 147 16.73 -20.65 5.02
N GLU A 148 16.86 -21.68 5.84
CA GLU A 148 17.45 -22.96 5.45
C GLU A 148 16.73 -23.57 4.24
N GLY A 149 17.48 -23.95 3.23
CA GLY A 149 16.98 -24.54 1.98
C GLY A 149 16.42 -23.54 0.97
N ALA A 150 16.28 -22.24 1.30
CA ALA A 150 15.70 -21.25 0.37
C ALA A 150 16.53 -21.13 -0.92
N ARG A 151 17.86 -21.00 -0.82
CA ARG A 151 18.76 -20.97 -2.00
C ARG A 151 18.66 -22.24 -2.82
N GLN A 152 18.68 -23.41 -2.18
CA GLN A 152 18.56 -24.67 -2.87
C GLN A 152 17.26 -24.76 -3.68
N LEU A 153 16.12 -24.41 -3.07
CA LEU A 153 14.84 -24.38 -3.77
C LEU A 153 14.82 -23.39 -4.94
N ALA A 154 15.50 -22.25 -4.81
CA ALA A 154 15.63 -21.28 -5.88
C ALA A 154 16.45 -21.84 -7.05
N ASP A 155 17.59 -22.46 -6.77
CA ASP A 155 18.50 -23.08 -7.77
C ASP A 155 17.82 -24.26 -8.48
N GLU A 156 17.02 -25.05 -7.75
CA GLU A 156 16.20 -26.13 -8.32
C GLU A 156 14.98 -25.59 -9.12
N GLY A 157 14.76 -24.27 -9.15
CA GLY A 157 13.62 -23.63 -9.80
C GLY A 157 12.28 -23.98 -9.15
N LYS A 158 12.26 -24.31 -7.87
CA LYS A 158 11.06 -24.70 -7.08
C LYS A 158 10.55 -23.59 -6.17
N LEU A 159 11.32 -22.52 -5.97
CA LEU A 159 10.91 -21.38 -5.16
C LEU A 159 10.19 -20.33 -6.00
N LEU A 160 9.12 -19.77 -5.46
CA LEU A 160 8.42 -18.62 -6.02
C LEU A 160 8.40 -17.49 -5.00
N PHE A 161 8.47 -16.26 -5.51
CA PHE A 161 8.25 -15.01 -4.77
C PHE A 161 6.98 -14.32 -5.24
N GLY A 162 6.30 -13.63 -4.34
CA GLY A 162 5.22 -12.69 -4.66
C GLY A 162 4.98 -11.68 -3.55
N THR A 163 4.38 -10.58 -3.92
CA THR A 163 3.64 -9.72 -3.02
C THR A 163 2.26 -10.35 -2.73
N VAL A 164 1.47 -9.75 -1.85
CA VAL A 164 0.25 -10.40 -1.36
C VAL A 164 -0.74 -10.70 -2.49
N GLU A 165 -0.90 -9.81 -3.48
CA GLU A 165 -1.78 -10.07 -4.63
C GLU A 165 -1.28 -11.23 -5.49
N THR A 166 0.03 -11.36 -5.70
CA THR A 166 0.63 -12.48 -6.43
C THR A 166 0.31 -13.81 -5.75
N TRP A 167 0.46 -13.87 -4.42
CA TRP A 167 0.09 -15.02 -3.60
C TRP A 167 -1.40 -15.35 -3.74
N LEU A 168 -2.28 -14.36 -3.64
CA LEU A 168 -3.73 -14.56 -3.78
C LEU A 168 -4.10 -15.03 -5.19
N ILE A 169 -3.53 -14.43 -6.24
CA ILE A 169 -3.76 -14.86 -7.64
C ILE A 169 -3.28 -16.30 -7.83
N TRP A 170 -2.08 -16.62 -7.33
CA TRP A 170 -1.53 -17.97 -7.43
C TRP A 170 -2.43 -19.01 -6.72
N LYS A 171 -2.90 -18.72 -5.51
CA LYS A 171 -3.85 -19.58 -4.76
C LYS A 171 -5.20 -19.68 -5.48
N LEU A 172 -5.79 -18.54 -5.88
CA LEU A 172 -7.10 -18.51 -6.58
C LEU A 172 -7.08 -19.26 -7.91
N THR A 173 -5.96 -19.28 -8.61
CA THR A 173 -5.79 -20.01 -9.88
C THR A 173 -5.29 -21.43 -9.71
N ALA A 174 -5.24 -21.96 -8.49
CA ALA A 174 -4.72 -23.28 -8.16
C ALA A 174 -3.30 -23.52 -8.74
N GLY A 175 -2.42 -22.51 -8.61
CA GLY A 175 -1.02 -22.58 -9.04
C GLY A 175 -0.78 -22.34 -10.54
N LYS A 176 -1.81 -22.03 -11.32
CA LYS A 176 -1.69 -21.86 -12.78
C LYS A 176 -1.10 -20.52 -13.22
N ALA A 177 -1.24 -19.46 -12.39
CA ALA A 177 -0.76 -18.12 -12.72
C ALA A 177 0.20 -17.61 -11.63
N HIS A 178 1.45 -17.35 -12.03
CA HIS A 178 2.46 -16.68 -11.21
C HIS A 178 2.76 -15.30 -11.83
N VAL A 179 1.97 -14.31 -11.45
CA VAL A 179 1.91 -12.98 -12.04
C VAL A 179 1.76 -11.91 -10.98
N THR A 180 2.20 -10.67 -11.29
CA THR A 180 2.03 -9.47 -10.48
C THR A 180 1.58 -8.31 -11.37
N ASP A 181 1.04 -7.25 -10.79
CA ASP A 181 0.76 -6.04 -11.55
C ASP A 181 1.92 -5.04 -11.50
N TYR A 182 1.95 -4.08 -12.44
CA TYR A 182 3.00 -3.07 -12.50
C TYR A 182 3.07 -2.20 -11.24
N SER A 183 1.94 -1.93 -10.58
CA SER A 183 1.95 -1.08 -9.39
C SER A 183 2.60 -1.76 -8.18
N ASN A 184 2.37 -3.06 -7.97
CA ASN A 184 3.07 -3.85 -6.96
C ASN A 184 4.53 -4.13 -7.36
N ALA A 185 4.80 -4.51 -8.61
CA ALA A 185 6.15 -4.72 -9.12
C ALA A 185 7.03 -3.48 -8.89
N SER A 186 6.52 -2.27 -9.17
CA SER A 186 7.25 -1.01 -8.99
C SER A 186 7.66 -0.73 -7.54
N ARG A 187 7.05 -1.40 -6.56
CA ARG A 187 7.36 -1.25 -5.13
C ARG A 187 8.35 -2.28 -4.61
N THR A 188 8.86 -3.14 -5.46
CA THR A 188 9.80 -4.20 -5.04
C THR A 188 11.25 -3.73 -4.96
N MET A 189 11.60 -2.61 -5.58
CA MET A 189 12.99 -2.14 -5.80
C MET A 189 13.79 -3.05 -6.77
N LEU A 190 13.10 -3.95 -7.49
CA LEU A 190 13.66 -4.85 -8.50
C LEU A 190 13.16 -4.55 -9.92
N PHE A 191 12.08 -3.78 -10.04
CA PHE A 191 11.37 -3.52 -11.27
C PHE A 191 11.87 -2.23 -11.93
N ASN A 192 12.28 -2.34 -13.19
CA ASN A 192 12.70 -1.17 -13.97
C ASN A 192 11.46 -0.49 -14.59
N ILE A 193 11.13 0.69 -14.10
CA ILE A 193 9.97 1.46 -14.53
C ILE A 193 10.08 2.01 -15.96
N ASN A 194 11.29 2.02 -16.54
CA ASN A 194 11.51 2.48 -17.92
C ASN A 194 11.27 1.37 -18.94
N THR A 195 11.53 0.10 -18.58
CA THR A 195 11.37 -1.07 -19.45
C THR A 195 10.11 -1.88 -19.13
N LEU A 196 9.46 -1.62 -17.98
CA LEU A 196 8.32 -2.36 -17.44
C LEU A 196 8.60 -3.86 -17.25
N ASP A 197 9.81 -4.18 -16.78
CA ASP A 197 10.25 -5.54 -16.48
C ASP A 197 11.25 -5.55 -15.31
N TRP A 198 11.60 -6.72 -14.81
CA TRP A 198 12.62 -6.91 -13.79
C TRP A 198 14.01 -6.49 -14.32
N ASP A 199 14.79 -5.80 -13.48
CA ASP A 199 16.11 -5.29 -13.86
C ASP A 199 17.22 -6.30 -13.52
N ASP A 200 17.84 -6.90 -14.54
CA ASP A 200 18.85 -7.95 -14.37
C ASP A 200 20.12 -7.45 -13.66
N GLU A 201 20.48 -6.17 -13.79
CA GLU A 201 21.62 -5.62 -13.06
C GLU A 201 21.33 -5.47 -11.57
N ILE A 202 20.11 -5.05 -11.20
CA ILE A 202 19.69 -4.97 -9.80
C ILE A 202 19.59 -6.38 -9.20
N LEU A 203 19.05 -7.33 -9.96
CA LEU A 203 18.98 -8.73 -9.52
C LEU A 203 20.35 -9.30 -9.24
N ALA A 204 21.34 -9.01 -10.09
CA ALA A 204 22.73 -9.44 -9.91
C ALA A 204 23.39 -8.79 -8.67
N GLU A 205 23.14 -7.48 -8.41
CA GLU A 205 23.65 -6.79 -7.22
C GLU A 205 23.17 -7.41 -5.90
N LEU A 206 21.94 -7.95 -5.90
CA LEU A 206 21.31 -8.54 -4.74
C LEU A 206 21.42 -10.07 -4.70
N ASP A 207 22.00 -10.68 -5.74
CA ASP A 207 22.06 -12.13 -5.91
C ASP A 207 20.67 -12.79 -5.80
N ILE A 208 19.68 -12.22 -6.55
CA ILE A 208 18.31 -12.70 -6.60
C ILE A 208 18.07 -13.39 -7.96
N PRO A 209 17.75 -14.69 -7.98
CA PRO A 209 17.47 -15.41 -9.23
C PRO A 209 16.18 -14.89 -9.89
N ARG A 210 16.24 -14.52 -11.18
CA ARG A 210 15.07 -14.07 -11.94
C ARG A 210 13.95 -15.13 -11.98
N SER A 211 14.30 -16.40 -11.90
CA SER A 211 13.36 -17.54 -11.97
C SER A 211 12.32 -17.57 -10.86
N ILE A 212 12.58 -16.92 -9.71
CA ILE A 212 11.63 -16.86 -8.60
C ILE A 212 10.58 -15.77 -8.77
N LEU A 213 10.76 -14.84 -9.71
CA LEU A 213 9.94 -13.63 -9.84
C LEU A 213 8.69 -13.86 -10.69
N PRO A 214 7.53 -13.28 -10.33
CA PRO A 214 6.31 -13.36 -11.12
C PRO A 214 6.43 -12.57 -12.42
N LYS A 215 5.61 -12.90 -13.43
CA LYS A 215 5.51 -12.12 -14.66
C LYS A 215 4.77 -10.81 -14.38
N PRO A 216 5.36 -9.63 -14.65
CA PRO A 216 4.65 -8.34 -14.53
C PRO A 216 3.59 -8.18 -15.63
N MET A 217 2.42 -7.64 -15.26
CA MET A 217 1.29 -7.43 -16.16
C MET A 217 0.61 -6.07 -15.87
N PRO A 218 -0.18 -5.51 -16.80
CA PRO A 218 -0.98 -4.32 -16.56
C PRO A 218 -1.98 -4.53 -15.41
N SER A 219 -2.27 -3.47 -14.62
CA SER A 219 -3.19 -3.55 -13.47
C SER A 219 -4.64 -3.88 -13.86
N SER A 220 -5.05 -3.62 -15.09
CA SER A 220 -6.37 -3.97 -15.65
C SER A 220 -6.19 -4.93 -16.84
N CYS A 221 -6.21 -6.22 -16.55
CA CYS A 221 -6.14 -7.31 -17.54
C CYS A 221 -6.59 -8.62 -16.90
N ILE A 222 -6.83 -9.67 -17.69
CA ILE A 222 -7.16 -10.99 -17.14
C ILE A 222 -5.87 -11.70 -16.72
N TYR A 223 -5.71 -11.93 -15.41
CA TYR A 223 -4.59 -12.65 -14.78
C TYR A 223 -4.78 -14.17 -14.79
N GLY A 224 -6.03 -14.62 -14.77
CA GLY A 224 -6.43 -16.00 -14.73
C GLY A 224 -7.90 -16.15 -14.32
N TYR A 225 -8.29 -17.38 -14.02
CA TYR A 225 -9.66 -17.71 -13.60
C TYR A 225 -9.62 -18.51 -12.30
N THR A 226 -10.57 -18.25 -11.41
CA THR A 226 -10.78 -19.04 -10.21
C THR A 226 -12.04 -19.89 -10.31
N GLU A 227 -12.00 -21.09 -9.73
CA GLU A 227 -13.15 -21.97 -9.59
C GLU A 227 -13.51 -22.21 -8.11
N TYR A 228 -12.78 -21.60 -7.17
CA TYR A 228 -12.97 -21.78 -5.73
C TYR A 228 -14.36 -21.38 -5.21
N LEU A 229 -15.07 -20.54 -5.95
CA LEU A 229 -16.42 -20.10 -5.58
C LEU A 229 -17.53 -20.90 -6.29
N GLY A 230 -17.15 -21.97 -7.03
CA GLY A 230 -18.10 -22.87 -7.69
C GLY A 230 -18.46 -22.51 -9.12
N HIS A 231 -17.85 -21.47 -9.68
CA HIS A 231 -17.98 -21.07 -11.07
C HIS A 231 -16.63 -20.50 -11.57
N SER A 232 -16.42 -20.51 -12.88
CA SER A 232 -15.20 -19.92 -13.49
C SER A 232 -15.33 -18.39 -13.53
N ILE A 233 -14.64 -17.69 -12.61
CA ILE A 233 -14.68 -16.23 -12.49
C ILE A 233 -13.33 -15.66 -12.88
N PRO A 234 -13.24 -14.65 -13.79
CA PRO A 234 -11.99 -13.99 -14.15
C PRO A 234 -11.45 -13.15 -13.00
N ILE A 235 -10.13 -13.24 -12.75
CA ILE A 235 -9.38 -12.29 -11.95
C ILE A 235 -8.85 -11.25 -12.92
N ALA A 236 -9.40 -10.04 -12.90
CA ALA A 236 -9.25 -9.10 -14.01
C ALA A 236 -8.71 -7.71 -13.59
N GLY A 237 -8.44 -7.51 -12.30
CA GLY A 237 -7.83 -6.31 -11.78
C GLY A 237 -6.90 -6.64 -10.63
N ALA A 238 -5.71 -6.04 -10.59
CA ALA A 238 -4.82 -6.07 -9.43
C ALA A 238 -4.08 -4.74 -9.31
N ALA A 239 -3.99 -4.19 -8.11
CA ALA A 239 -3.22 -2.99 -7.84
C ALA A 239 -2.84 -2.90 -6.37
N GLY A 240 -1.65 -2.33 -6.07
CA GLY A 240 -1.31 -1.95 -4.72
C GLY A 240 -2.33 -0.99 -4.12
N ASP A 241 -2.52 -1.03 -2.81
CA ASP A 241 -3.56 -0.28 -2.07
C ASP A 241 -3.60 1.22 -2.41
N GLN A 242 -2.44 1.87 -2.47
CA GLN A 242 -2.32 3.30 -2.80
C GLN A 242 -2.75 3.60 -4.24
N GLN A 243 -2.32 2.77 -5.20
CA GLN A 243 -2.64 2.95 -6.61
C GLN A 243 -4.11 2.61 -6.88
N ALA A 244 -4.64 1.54 -6.27
CA ALA A 244 -6.05 1.19 -6.36
C ALA A 244 -6.93 2.33 -5.83
N ALA A 245 -6.56 2.92 -4.70
CA ALA A 245 -7.29 4.01 -4.12
C ALA A 245 -7.19 5.31 -4.96
N LEU A 246 -6.05 5.61 -5.58
CA LEU A 246 -5.92 6.72 -6.54
C LEU A 246 -6.85 6.51 -7.75
N PHE A 247 -6.92 5.28 -8.26
CA PHE A 247 -7.82 4.92 -9.35
C PHE A 247 -9.29 4.99 -8.94
N GLY A 248 -9.64 4.49 -7.73
CA GLY A 248 -10.99 4.57 -7.14
C GLY A 248 -11.45 6.01 -6.88
N GLN A 249 -10.50 6.94 -6.61
CA GLN A 249 -10.75 8.38 -6.54
C GLN A 249 -10.99 9.03 -7.91
N THR A 250 -10.87 8.27 -9.00
CA THR A 250 -10.93 8.81 -10.37
C THR A 250 -9.95 9.96 -10.61
N CYS A 251 -8.74 9.89 -10.00
CA CYS A 251 -7.66 10.85 -10.20
C CYS A 251 -6.94 10.54 -11.52
N PHE A 252 -7.57 10.88 -12.65
CA PHE A 252 -7.07 10.55 -13.99
C PHE A 252 -6.36 11.72 -14.68
N ASN A 253 -6.40 12.92 -14.06
CA ASN A 253 -5.77 14.12 -14.60
C ASN A 253 -4.58 14.56 -13.74
N GLU A 254 -3.62 15.24 -14.38
CA GLU A 254 -2.50 15.86 -13.67
C GLU A 254 -2.99 16.90 -12.63
N GLY A 255 -2.38 16.89 -11.43
CA GLY A 255 -2.72 17.78 -10.33
C GLY A 255 -3.83 17.25 -9.42
N GLU A 256 -4.33 16.01 -9.62
CA GLU A 256 -5.19 15.30 -8.68
C GLU A 256 -4.36 14.39 -7.78
N ALA A 257 -4.57 14.47 -6.47
CA ALA A 257 -3.82 13.69 -5.47
C ALA A 257 -4.72 13.05 -4.43
N LYS A 258 -4.28 11.92 -3.90
CA LYS A 258 -4.91 11.19 -2.81
C LYS A 258 -4.05 11.21 -1.53
N LYS A 259 -4.72 11.20 -0.36
CA LYS A 259 -4.12 11.13 0.98
C LYS A 259 -4.35 9.80 1.69
N HIS A 260 -3.29 9.32 2.43
CA HIS A 260 -3.40 8.37 3.55
C HIS A 260 -2.92 9.00 4.85
N GLY A 261 -3.61 8.74 5.97
CA GLY A 261 -3.48 9.43 7.23
C GLY A 261 -2.95 8.66 8.40
N CYS A 262 -2.73 9.34 9.40
CA CYS A 262 -2.67 9.27 10.85
C CYS A 262 -1.31 9.56 11.50
N TYR A 263 -1.25 10.56 12.46
CA TYR A 263 0.01 11.00 13.13
C TYR A 263 -0.19 11.81 14.42
N VAL A 264 0.55 11.55 15.40
CA VAL A 264 1.45 12.38 16.23
C VAL A 264 2.78 12.13 15.63
N VAL A 265 3.94 12.77 15.81
CA VAL A 265 5.14 12.26 15.11
C VAL A 265 5.19 10.75 15.40
N PRO A 266 4.44 9.90 14.71
CA PRO A 266 4.24 8.51 15.07
C PRO A 266 5.23 7.67 14.29
N ALA A 267 6.49 8.06 14.34
CA ALA A 267 7.58 7.29 13.79
C ALA A 267 7.71 5.93 14.49
N PHE A 268 6.60 5.18 14.63
CA PHE A 268 6.59 3.90 15.34
C PHE A 268 7.54 2.88 14.71
N THR A 269 7.75 2.99 13.41
CA THR A 269 8.67 2.16 12.62
C THR A 269 9.63 3.01 11.78
N GLY A 270 9.93 4.23 12.22
CA GLY A 270 10.69 5.23 11.49
C GLY A 270 9.79 6.25 10.76
N LEU A 271 10.40 7.27 10.17
CA LEU A 271 9.74 8.25 9.30
C LEU A 271 9.92 7.83 7.83
N GLY A 272 8.80 7.76 7.10
CA GLY A 272 8.78 7.58 5.65
C GLY A 272 9.01 8.89 4.89
N ALA A 273 8.51 8.98 3.65
CA ALA A 273 8.63 10.16 2.81
C ALA A 273 8.06 11.42 3.50
N PRO A 274 8.73 12.58 3.35
CA PRO A 274 9.97 12.82 2.64
C PRO A 274 11.22 12.63 3.50
N HIS A 275 11.06 12.30 4.79
CA HIS A 275 12.12 12.33 5.80
C HIS A 275 13.08 11.13 5.74
N TRP A 276 12.58 9.93 5.43
CA TRP A 276 13.32 8.68 5.25
C TRP A 276 14.30 8.33 6.38
N ASP A 277 13.88 8.53 7.64
CA ASP A 277 14.65 8.14 8.84
C ASP A 277 14.07 6.86 9.46
N GLN A 278 14.76 5.74 9.25
CA GLN A 278 14.38 4.44 9.81
C GLN A 278 14.62 4.34 11.33
N TYR A 279 15.44 5.21 11.89
CA TYR A 279 15.78 5.25 13.32
C TYR A 279 14.90 6.21 14.12
N ALA A 280 14.10 7.04 13.48
CA ALA A 280 13.12 7.88 14.15
C ALA A 280 12.11 7.04 14.96
N ARG A 281 11.62 7.57 16.08
CA ARG A 281 10.57 6.94 16.89
C ARG A 281 9.49 7.94 17.25
N GLY A 282 8.31 7.40 17.64
CA GLY A 282 7.17 8.20 18.07
C GLY A 282 7.53 9.19 19.16
N THR A 283 7.27 10.48 18.94
CA THR A 283 7.70 11.56 19.81
C THR A 283 6.56 12.53 20.08
N ILE A 284 6.39 12.94 21.34
CA ILE A 284 5.46 13.99 21.74
C ILE A 284 6.29 15.14 22.32
N VAL A 285 6.22 16.30 21.68
CA VAL A 285 6.98 17.48 22.10
C VAL A 285 6.09 18.67 22.45
N GLY A 286 6.60 19.63 23.25
CA GLY A 286 5.89 20.86 23.62
C GLY A 286 4.87 20.69 24.75
N ILE A 287 4.98 19.64 25.58
CA ILE A 287 4.14 19.44 26.76
C ILE A 287 4.48 20.49 27.82
N THR A 288 3.45 21.14 28.36
CA THR A 288 3.52 22.12 29.47
C THR A 288 2.59 21.72 30.59
N ARG A 289 2.66 22.44 31.75
CA ARG A 289 1.71 22.22 32.88
C ARG A 289 0.24 22.38 32.51
N GLY A 290 -0.07 23.15 31.45
CA GLY A 290 -1.43 23.35 30.94
C GLY A 290 -1.87 22.29 29.93
N THR A 291 -0.98 21.37 29.55
CA THR A 291 -1.30 20.32 28.59
C THR A 291 -2.19 19.25 29.22
N ASN A 292 -3.32 18.95 28.59
CA ASN A 292 -4.24 17.89 28.99
C ASN A 292 -4.51 16.92 27.85
N LYS A 293 -5.30 15.86 28.11
CA LYS A 293 -5.61 14.81 27.13
C LYS A 293 -6.20 15.35 25.82
N ASN A 294 -7.02 16.41 25.89
CA ASN A 294 -7.66 16.97 24.70
C ASN A 294 -6.64 17.67 23.78
N HIS A 295 -5.62 18.30 24.38
CA HIS A 295 -4.52 18.90 23.61
C HIS A 295 -3.70 17.82 22.90
N ILE A 296 -3.45 16.66 23.53
CA ILE A 296 -2.74 15.54 22.92
C ILE A 296 -3.59 14.93 21.78
N ILE A 297 -4.89 14.70 22.01
CA ILE A 297 -5.80 14.18 20.96
C ILE A 297 -5.85 15.15 19.78
N ARG A 298 -5.97 16.47 20.05
CA ARG A 298 -5.95 17.48 18.98
C ARG A 298 -4.63 17.50 18.22
N ALA A 299 -3.49 17.47 18.91
CA ALA A 299 -2.18 17.42 18.30
C ALA A 299 -1.99 16.15 17.42
N THR A 300 -2.56 15.03 17.87
CA THR A 300 -2.60 13.78 17.09
C THR A 300 -3.41 13.96 15.81
N LEU A 301 -4.57 14.61 15.84
CA LEU A 301 -5.35 14.89 14.64
C LEU A 301 -4.65 15.91 13.74
N GLU A 302 -4.08 16.98 14.29
CA GLU A 302 -3.35 17.99 13.52
C GLU A 302 -2.09 17.41 12.84
N SER A 303 -1.39 16.48 13.49
CA SER A 303 -0.20 15.82 12.92
C SER A 303 -0.52 15.04 11.65
N ILE A 304 -1.72 14.49 11.54
CA ILE A 304 -2.24 13.83 10.34
C ILE A 304 -2.14 14.79 9.14
N ALA A 305 -2.69 15.97 9.26
CA ALA A 305 -2.70 16.95 8.17
C ALA A 305 -1.28 17.49 7.87
N LEU A 306 -0.47 17.69 8.90
CA LEU A 306 0.88 18.26 8.76
C LEU A 306 1.84 17.32 8.01
N GLN A 307 1.82 16.03 8.30
CA GLN A 307 2.65 15.06 7.58
C GLN A 307 2.21 14.88 6.12
N VAL A 308 0.92 14.99 5.84
CA VAL A 308 0.45 15.02 4.45
C VAL A 308 0.96 16.26 3.73
N CYS A 309 1.01 17.40 4.41
CA CYS A 309 1.62 18.58 3.80
C CYS A 309 3.10 18.35 3.46
N ASP A 310 3.87 17.63 4.30
CA ASP A 310 5.27 17.31 4.01
C ASP A 310 5.40 16.48 2.73
N VAL A 311 4.53 15.46 2.56
CA VAL A 311 4.50 14.64 1.34
C VAL A 311 4.07 15.47 0.13
N ILE A 312 3.03 16.29 0.25
CA ILE A 312 2.54 17.15 -0.83
C ILE A 312 3.59 18.18 -1.25
N ASP A 313 4.30 18.78 -0.29
CA ASP A 313 5.37 19.74 -0.58
C ASP A 313 6.54 19.07 -1.32
N ALA A 314 6.91 17.85 -0.92
CA ALA A 314 7.90 17.05 -1.66
C ALA A 314 7.41 16.72 -3.08
N MET A 315 6.16 16.30 -3.25
CA MET A 315 5.58 16.04 -4.57
C MET A 315 5.56 17.29 -5.46
N LYS A 316 5.23 18.47 -4.89
CA LYS A 316 5.28 19.75 -5.61
C LYS A 316 6.71 20.08 -6.05
N ALA A 317 7.69 19.86 -5.15
CA ALA A 317 9.10 20.12 -5.46
C ALA A 317 9.63 19.19 -6.56
N ASP A 318 9.25 17.91 -6.51
CA ASP A 318 9.72 16.90 -7.47
C ASP A 318 9.03 17.03 -8.85
N ALA A 319 7.73 17.27 -8.88
CA ALA A 319 6.92 17.28 -10.11
C ALA A 319 6.75 18.70 -10.72
N GLY A 320 7.00 19.77 -9.95
CA GLY A 320 6.73 21.14 -10.38
C GLY A 320 5.24 21.46 -10.57
N ILE A 321 4.34 20.68 -9.94
CA ILE A 321 2.89 20.76 -10.12
C ILE A 321 2.24 21.30 -8.85
N GLU A 322 1.35 22.30 -8.99
CA GLU A 322 0.51 22.77 -7.89
C GLU A 322 -0.72 21.86 -7.69
N ILE A 323 -0.98 21.47 -6.43
CA ILE A 323 -2.15 20.69 -6.07
C ILE A 323 -3.39 21.59 -6.06
N LYS A 324 -4.30 21.38 -6.99
CA LYS A 324 -5.56 22.15 -7.11
C LYS A 324 -6.63 21.66 -6.14
N THR A 325 -6.64 20.39 -5.82
CA THR A 325 -7.64 19.74 -4.95
C THR A 325 -7.04 18.47 -4.36
N LEU A 326 -7.26 18.25 -3.07
CA LEU A 326 -6.95 16.97 -2.43
C LEU A 326 -8.22 16.15 -2.32
N LYS A 327 -8.27 14.95 -2.91
CA LYS A 327 -9.31 13.96 -2.71
C LYS A 327 -8.91 13.03 -1.56
N VAL A 328 -9.83 12.73 -0.66
CA VAL A 328 -9.58 11.96 0.57
C VAL A 328 -10.47 10.74 0.69
N ASP A 329 -10.01 9.70 1.37
CA ASP A 329 -10.78 8.49 1.65
C ASP A 329 -10.34 7.82 2.97
N GLY A 330 -10.94 6.65 3.26
CA GLY A 330 -10.70 5.87 4.45
C GLY A 330 -11.36 6.45 5.71
N GLY A 331 -11.36 5.69 6.80
CA GLY A 331 -12.08 6.02 8.04
C GLY A 331 -11.72 7.37 8.65
N ALA A 332 -10.47 7.83 8.52
CA ALA A 332 -10.02 9.13 9.04
C ALA A 332 -10.68 10.32 8.32
N SER A 333 -11.07 10.15 7.05
CA SER A 333 -11.74 11.20 6.27
C SER A 333 -13.15 11.54 6.77
N ALA A 334 -13.77 10.66 7.56
CA ALA A 334 -15.05 10.92 8.21
C ALA A 334 -14.95 12.05 9.26
N ASN A 335 -13.77 12.36 9.77
CA ASN A 335 -13.55 13.40 10.77
C ASN A 335 -13.55 14.80 10.13
N ASN A 336 -14.62 15.56 10.33
CA ASN A 336 -14.77 16.92 9.76
C ASN A 336 -13.70 17.90 10.23
N PHE A 337 -13.26 17.83 11.50
CA PHE A 337 -12.18 18.69 12.01
C PHE A 337 -10.87 18.42 11.26
N LEU A 338 -10.52 17.15 11.11
CA LEU A 338 -9.31 16.77 10.38
C LEU A 338 -9.35 17.23 8.93
N MET A 339 -10.50 17.06 8.24
CA MET A 339 -10.64 17.45 6.84
C MET A 339 -10.57 18.98 6.66
N GLN A 340 -11.21 19.76 7.54
CA GLN A 340 -11.08 21.22 7.53
C GLN A 340 -9.63 21.65 7.79
N PHE A 341 -9.00 21.10 8.83
CA PHE A 341 -7.61 21.41 9.15
C PHE A 341 -6.65 21.01 8.00
N GLN A 342 -6.94 19.94 7.28
CA GLN A 342 -6.19 19.54 6.10
C GLN A 342 -6.32 20.58 4.96
N ALA A 343 -7.54 21.05 4.68
CA ALA A 343 -7.77 22.10 3.69
C ALA A 343 -7.01 23.38 4.06
N ASP A 344 -7.09 23.77 5.34
CA ASP A 344 -6.42 24.95 5.89
C ASP A 344 -4.91 24.87 5.73
N MET A 345 -4.30 23.74 6.11
CA MET A 345 -2.85 23.54 6.08
C MET A 345 -2.28 23.43 4.66
N LEU A 346 -3.04 22.86 3.72
CA LEU A 346 -2.67 22.78 2.30
C LEU A 346 -2.94 24.06 1.52
N ASN A 347 -3.80 24.92 2.02
CA ASN A 347 -4.38 26.06 1.28
C ASN A 347 -5.04 25.62 -0.03
N ALA A 348 -5.71 24.47 -0.03
CA ALA A 348 -6.37 23.90 -1.19
C ALA A 348 -7.66 23.15 -0.76
N PRO A 349 -8.69 23.10 -1.61
CA PRO A 349 -9.91 22.34 -1.31
C PRO A 349 -9.64 20.88 -1.05
N VAL A 350 -10.36 20.29 -0.08
CA VAL A 350 -10.35 18.85 0.23
C VAL A 350 -11.71 18.26 -0.09
N ASN A 351 -11.76 17.32 -1.03
CA ASN A 351 -12.98 16.66 -1.49
C ASN A 351 -13.13 15.29 -0.83
N ARG A 352 -14.21 15.09 -0.10
CA ARG A 352 -14.59 13.80 0.49
C ARG A 352 -15.68 13.16 -0.37
N PRO A 353 -15.47 11.92 -0.89
CA PRO A 353 -16.52 11.18 -1.60
C PRO A 353 -17.54 10.59 -0.64
N ALA A 354 -18.73 10.25 -1.16
CA ALA A 354 -19.78 9.57 -0.40
C ALA A 354 -19.36 8.13 -0.02
N CYS A 355 -18.68 7.42 -0.92
CA CYS A 355 -18.07 6.12 -0.63
C CYS A 355 -16.65 6.32 -0.08
N VAL A 356 -16.37 5.78 1.10
CA VAL A 356 -15.05 5.89 1.75
C VAL A 356 -14.16 4.66 1.53
N GLU A 357 -14.68 3.60 0.88
CA GLU A 357 -13.97 2.34 0.60
C GLU A 357 -13.35 2.34 -0.81
N LEU A 358 -12.60 3.39 -1.13
CA LEU A 358 -12.12 3.65 -2.49
C LEU A 358 -10.97 2.75 -2.91
N THR A 359 -10.23 2.17 -1.97
CA THR A 359 -9.20 1.18 -2.26
C THR A 359 -9.80 -0.05 -2.92
N ALA A 360 -10.84 -0.63 -2.32
CA ALA A 360 -11.56 -1.76 -2.88
C ALA A 360 -12.32 -1.37 -4.16
N MET A 361 -12.92 -0.18 -4.21
CA MET A 361 -13.59 0.33 -5.40
C MET A 361 -12.63 0.47 -6.59
N GLY A 362 -11.39 0.90 -6.36
CA GLY A 362 -10.38 0.99 -7.42
C GLY A 362 -10.05 -0.38 -8.04
N ALA A 363 -9.90 -1.41 -7.19
CA ALA A 363 -9.72 -2.78 -7.68
C ALA A 363 -10.95 -3.27 -8.46
N ALA A 364 -12.16 -2.94 -7.99
CA ALA A 364 -13.40 -3.27 -8.70
C ALA A 364 -13.47 -2.58 -10.07
N TYR A 365 -13.14 -1.29 -10.16
CA TYR A 365 -13.12 -0.55 -11.41
C TYR A 365 -12.12 -1.12 -12.41
N LEU A 366 -10.91 -1.47 -11.97
CA LEU A 366 -9.91 -2.11 -12.82
C LEU A 366 -10.43 -3.45 -13.40
N ALA A 367 -11.04 -4.28 -12.55
CA ALA A 367 -11.60 -5.56 -12.96
C ALA A 367 -12.80 -5.39 -13.91
N GLY A 368 -13.72 -4.48 -13.57
CA GLY A 368 -14.92 -4.23 -14.36
C GLY A 368 -14.61 -3.68 -15.75
N LEU A 369 -13.64 -2.77 -15.87
CA LEU A 369 -13.17 -2.26 -17.17
C LEU A 369 -12.52 -3.36 -17.99
N ALA A 370 -11.75 -4.26 -17.38
CA ALA A 370 -11.08 -5.34 -18.10
C ALA A 370 -12.04 -6.36 -18.72
N VAL A 371 -13.23 -6.53 -18.14
CA VAL A 371 -14.27 -7.47 -18.66
C VAL A 371 -15.45 -6.76 -19.35
N GLY A 372 -15.39 -5.42 -19.50
CA GLY A 372 -16.45 -4.64 -20.14
C GLY A 372 -17.73 -4.51 -19.30
N TYR A 373 -17.61 -4.61 -17.96
CA TYR A 373 -18.72 -4.34 -17.04
C TYR A 373 -19.06 -2.85 -17.00
N TRP A 374 -18.05 -1.98 -17.00
CA TRP A 374 -18.14 -0.56 -17.36
C TRP A 374 -17.46 -0.34 -18.70
N GLU A 375 -18.09 0.43 -19.56
CA GLU A 375 -17.64 0.63 -20.93
C GLU A 375 -16.31 1.40 -21.02
N ASN A 376 -16.17 2.44 -20.17
CA ASN A 376 -15.00 3.34 -20.19
C ASN A 376 -14.85 4.08 -18.85
N LYS A 377 -13.74 4.86 -18.72
CA LYS A 377 -13.43 5.64 -17.51
C LYS A 377 -14.44 6.75 -17.26
N GLU A 378 -15.05 7.30 -18.30
CA GLU A 378 -16.05 8.35 -18.21
C GLU A 378 -17.32 7.86 -17.52
N GLU A 379 -17.70 6.60 -17.73
CA GLU A 379 -18.80 5.96 -17.00
C GLU A 379 -18.44 5.77 -15.52
N VAL A 380 -17.22 5.33 -15.22
CA VAL A 380 -16.72 5.19 -13.86
C VAL A 380 -16.73 6.55 -13.12
N VAL A 381 -16.30 7.63 -13.77
CA VAL A 381 -16.31 8.98 -13.18
C VAL A 381 -17.73 9.45 -12.84
N LYS A 382 -18.73 9.13 -13.67
CA LYS A 382 -20.14 9.48 -13.40
C LYS A 382 -20.71 8.82 -12.15
N ASN A 383 -20.19 7.66 -11.76
CA ASN A 383 -20.61 6.94 -10.55
C ASN A 383 -20.05 7.57 -9.25
N GLN A 384 -19.04 8.44 -9.35
CA GLN A 384 -18.47 9.09 -8.18
C GLN A 384 -19.37 10.18 -7.62
N GLN A 385 -19.82 10.00 -6.38
CA GLN A 385 -20.61 10.99 -5.65
C GLN A 385 -19.75 11.68 -4.58
N LEU A 386 -19.86 13.01 -4.47
CA LEU A 386 -19.23 13.79 -3.40
C LEU A 386 -20.17 13.88 -2.20
N ASP A 387 -19.63 13.63 -1.00
CA ASP A 387 -20.32 13.92 0.26
C ASP A 387 -20.09 15.40 0.65
N ARG A 388 -18.82 15.86 0.65
CA ARG A 388 -18.50 17.22 1.09
C ARG A 388 -17.19 17.75 0.52
N VAL A 389 -17.15 19.06 0.26
CA VAL A 389 -15.95 19.83 -0.04
C VAL A 389 -15.61 20.72 1.16
N PHE A 390 -14.37 20.67 1.65
CA PHE A 390 -13.82 21.53 2.68
C PHE A 390 -12.92 22.56 2.00
N THR A 391 -13.24 23.85 2.18
CA THR A 391 -12.46 24.97 1.64
C THR A 391 -11.57 25.56 2.71
N PRO A 392 -10.35 26.05 2.38
CA PRO A 392 -9.46 26.71 3.34
C PRO A 392 -10.14 27.92 4.01
N ASP A 393 -9.96 28.06 5.34
CA ASP A 393 -10.51 29.17 6.14
C ASP A 393 -9.48 29.74 7.15
N MET A 394 -8.27 29.18 7.19
CA MET A 394 -7.19 29.63 8.08
C MET A 394 -6.35 30.74 7.44
N ASP A 395 -6.00 31.78 8.21
CA ASP A 395 -5.11 32.82 7.75
C ASP A 395 -3.68 32.30 7.54
N GLU A 396 -2.89 33.05 6.75
CA GLU A 396 -1.52 32.67 6.35
C GLU A 396 -0.56 32.67 7.53
N ASP A 397 -0.71 33.59 8.49
CA ASP A 397 0.20 33.71 9.64
C ASP A 397 0.03 32.51 10.58
N GLU A 398 -1.23 32.11 10.85
CA GLU A 398 -1.51 30.89 11.65
C GLU A 398 -0.99 29.64 10.96
N ARG A 399 -1.24 29.48 9.64
CA ARG A 399 -0.74 28.36 8.83
C ARG A 399 0.78 28.25 8.91
N THR A 400 1.47 29.36 8.69
CA THR A 400 2.93 29.43 8.75
C THR A 400 3.48 29.09 10.14
N ALA A 401 2.86 29.60 11.20
CA ALA A 401 3.26 29.29 12.59
C ALA A 401 3.11 27.80 12.90
N LYS A 402 2.00 27.16 12.48
CA LYS A 402 1.79 25.72 12.67
C LYS A 402 2.80 24.87 11.89
N ARG A 403 3.10 25.23 10.64
CA ARG A 403 4.12 24.55 9.81
C ARG A 403 5.50 24.63 10.45
N LYS A 404 5.90 25.84 10.92
CA LYS A 404 7.19 26.03 11.62
C LYS A 404 7.29 25.19 12.88
N GLY A 405 6.21 25.11 13.68
CA GLY A 405 6.15 24.28 14.88
C GLY A 405 6.28 22.80 14.57
N TRP A 406 5.60 22.31 13.53
CA TRP A 406 5.67 20.94 13.04
C TRP A 406 7.10 20.56 12.60
N ASN A 407 7.71 21.36 11.72
CA ASN A 407 9.06 21.12 11.22
C ASN A 407 10.10 21.08 12.36
N LYS A 408 9.86 21.84 13.45
CA LYS A 408 10.67 21.77 14.66
C LYS A 408 10.42 20.44 15.40
N ALA A 409 9.17 20.00 15.53
CA ALA A 409 8.82 18.77 16.27
C ALA A 409 9.39 17.52 15.57
N VAL A 410 9.32 17.43 14.26
CA VAL A 410 9.86 16.31 13.47
C VAL A 410 11.37 16.12 13.72
N LYS A 411 12.14 17.20 13.85
CA LYS A 411 13.58 17.13 14.14
C LYS A 411 13.93 16.42 15.45
N TYR A 412 13.04 16.44 16.43
CA TYR A 412 13.25 15.76 17.70
C TYR A 412 12.96 14.25 17.64
N ALA A 413 12.39 13.77 16.56
CA ALA A 413 12.13 12.35 16.35
C ALA A 413 13.26 11.63 15.62
N TYR A 414 14.15 12.38 14.93
CA TYR A 414 15.24 11.81 14.15
C TYR A 414 16.24 11.04 15.01
N GLY A 415 16.76 9.94 14.47
CA GLY A 415 17.88 9.18 15.00
C GLY A 415 17.65 8.55 16.37
N TRP A 416 16.45 8.61 16.94
CA TRP A 416 16.16 8.18 18.33
C TRP A 416 16.66 6.77 18.66
N ALA A 417 16.64 5.84 17.69
CA ALA A 417 17.04 4.44 17.87
C ALA A 417 18.45 4.13 17.29
N LYS A 418 19.25 5.15 16.95
CA LYS A 418 20.68 4.94 16.69
C LYS A 418 21.38 4.67 18.01
N ASP A 419 22.26 3.66 18.04
CA ASP A 419 23.12 3.43 19.21
C ASP A 419 24.10 4.59 19.35
N GLU A 420 24.36 5.04 20.60
CA GLU A 420 25.22 6.19 20.90
C GLU A 420 26.70 5.99 20.49
N ASP A 421 27.09 4.77 20.06
CA ASP A 421 28.44 4.40 19.64
C ASP A 421 28.71 4.50 18.12
N GLU A 422 27.70 4.85 17.30
CA GLU A 422 27.95 5.15 15.88
C GLU A 422 28.34 6.62 15.69
N PRO A 423 29.48 6.93 15.04
CA PRO A 423 29.90 8.31 14.82
C PRO A 423 28.83 9.08 14.03
N GLU A 424 28.48 10.28 14.50
CA GLU A 424 27.66 11.23 13.74
C GLU A 424 28.38 11.56 12.43
N ASP A 425 27.93 10.97 11.33
CA ASP A 425 28.32 11.46 10.01
C ASP A 425 27.60 12.81 9.78
N LEU A 426 28.39 13.87 9.90
CA LEU A 426 28.07 15.27 9.58
C LEU A 426 27.92 15.48 8.06
#